data_05d16d657d3031fcc5fe23769556d144
#
_entry.id   05d16d657d3031fcc5fe23769556d144
#
_cell.length_a   1.000
_cell.length_b   1.000
_cell.length_c   1.000
_cell.angle_alpha   90.00
_cell.angle_beta   90.00
_cell.angle_gamma   90.00
#
_symmetry.space_group_name_H-M   'P 1'
#
loop_
_entity.id
_entity.type
_entity.pdbx_description
1 polymer ?
#
loop_
_entity_poly.entity_id
_entity_poly.type
_entity_poly.pdbx_seq_one_letter_code
_entity_poly.pdbx_strand_id
1 'polypeptide(L)'
;WQKQITMDYGRVRLWGSIAFVIGSALTGKLVSLFDYRAILLMLSLGIASMLLGMLLKPSVMPQGESRQQQGAGMAAWLTLVRQSWRFLACVCLLQGAHAAYYGFSAIYWQQAGYSASAVGYLWSLGVVAEVVIFALSKKVFRRFSARDLLLLSAACGLIRWGLMGWTTALPGLILAQILHCGTFTVCHLAAMRYIAARQGSEVIRLQAVYSAVAMGGSIAIMTVFAGFLYQHLHQGVFWVMALLTLPAMAIRPKAVAA
;
A
#
# COMPACT_ATOMS: atom_id res chain seq x y z
N TRP A 1 0.55 21.94 6.45
CA TRP A 1 1.99 22.06 6.63
C TRP A 1 2.78 22.25 5.32
N GLN A 2 2.57 21.43 4.30
CA GLN A 2 3.29 21.57 3.01
C GLN A 2 3.18 22.96 2.36
N LYS A 3 2.10 23.69 2.63
CA LYS A 3 1.92 25.08 2.15
C LYS A 3 2.56 26.12 3.05
N GLN A 4 2.91 25.76 4.29
CA GLN A 4 3.37 26.68 5.34
C GLN A 4 4.87 26.58 5.64
N ILE A 5 5.46 25.42 5.35
CA ILE A 5 6.90 25.16 5.49
C ILE A 5 7.41 24.44 4.24
N THR A 6 8.61 24.82 3.81
CA THR A 6 9.34 24.11 2.75
C THR A 6 9.77 22.75 3.27
N MET A 7 8.87 21.76 3.19
CA MET A 7 9.13 20.42 3.66
C MET A 7 9.27 19.47 2.45
N ASP A 8 10.38 18.78 2.37
CA ASP A 8 10.56 17.69 1.41
C ASP A 8 9.76 16.46 1.89
N TYR A 9 8.57 16.31 1.34
CA TYR A 9 7.69 15.17 1.66
C TYR A 9 8.39 13.81 1.45
N GLY A 10 9.26 13.70 0.43
CA GLY A 10 10.00 12.47 0.17
C GLY A 10 10.92 12.09 1.33
N ARG A 11 11.62 13.07 1.90
CA ARG A 11 12.47 12.85 3.08
C ARG A 11 11.69 12.44 4.31
N VAL A 12 10.55 13.07 4.57
CA VAL A 12 9.70 12.71 5.72
C VAL A 12 9.17 11.28 5.56
N ARG A 13 8.69 10.94 4.36
CA ARG A 13 8.22 9.59 4.07
C ARG A 13 9.33 8.53 4.17
N LEU A 14 10.56 8.88 3.79
CA LEU A 14 11.73 7.99 3.89
C LEU A 14 11.95 7.50 5.33
N TRP A 15 11.82 8.38 6.33
CA TRP A 15 11.93 7.98 7.74
C TRP A 15 10.90 6.92 8.15
N GLY A 16 9.66 7.05 7.66
CA GLY A 16 8.62 6.02 7.88
C GLY A 16 9.02 4.66 7.29
N SER A 17 9.58 4.65 6.09
CA SER A 17 10.06 3.41 5.45
C SER A 17 11.26 2.82 6.18
N ILE A 18 12.22 3.63 6.64
CA ILE A 18 13.36 3.18 7.47
C ILE A 18 12.84 2.57 8.78
N ALA A 19 11.92 3.25 9.46
CA ALA A 19 11.32 2.74 10.70
C ALA A 19 10.60 1.41 10.47
N PHE A 20 9.90 1.24 9.34
CA PHE A 20 9.26 -0.03 8.99
C PHE A 20 10.28 -1.15 8.76
N VAL A 21 11.35 -0.89 8.00
CA VAL A 21 12.41 -1.89 7.73
C VAL A 21 13.07 -2.35 9.04
N ILE A 22 13.44 -1.40 9.91
CA ILE A 22 14.02 -1.71 11.21
C ILE A 22 13.00 -2.45 12.08
N GLY A 23 11.77 -1.95 12.15
CA GLY A 23 10.70 -2.53 12.97
C GLY A 23 10.35 -3.95 12.57
N SER A 24 10.21 -4.24 11.27
CA SER A 24 9.88 -5.58 10.78
C SER A 24 11.02 -6.58 11.02
N ALA A 25 12.28 -6.19 10.76
CA ALA A 25 13.44 -7.03 11.03
C ALA A 25 13.61 -7.30 12.54
N LEU A 26 13.46 -6.25 13.38
CA LEU A 26 13.54 -6.36 14.82
C LEU A 26 12.42 -7.24 15.40
N THR A 27 11.18 -7.01 14.98
CA THR A 27 10.04 -7.82 15.43
C THR A 27 10.22 -9.28 15.03
N GLY A 28 10.64 -9.58 13.80
CA GLY A 28 10.92 -10.93 13.37
C GLY A 28 11.98 -11.63 14.25
N LYS A 29 13.08 -10.92 14.60
CA LYS A 29 14.10 -11.42 15.51
C LYS A 29 13.59 -11.64 16.92
N LEU A 30 12.82 -10.69 17.46
CA LEU A 30 12.25 -10.80 18.81
C LEU A 30 11.23 -11.94 18.92
N VAL A 31 10.41 -12.15 17.89
CA VAL A 31 9.49 -13.29 17.84
C VAL A 31 10.27 -14.61 17.81
N SER A 32 11.39 -14.70 17.11
CA SER A 32 12.24 -15.90 17.11
C SER A 32 12.89 -16.19 18.48
N LEU A 33 13.08 -15.16 19.34
CA LEU A 33 13.74 -15.29 20.64
C LEU A 33 12.75 -15.42 21.80
N PHE A 34 11.62 -14.73 21.75
CA PHE A 34 10.68 -14.52 22.87
C PHE A 34 9.25 -14.92 22.53
N ASP A 35 9.04 -15.63 21.41
CA ASP A 35 7.73 -16.06 20.95
C ASP A 35 6.80 -14.89 20.54
N TYR A 36 5.56 -15.21 20.12
CA TYR A 36 4.57 -14.24 19.61
C TYR A 36 4.18 -13.15 20.62
N ARG A 37 4.46 -13.33 21.91
CA ARG A 37 4.29 -12.29 22.95
C ARG A 37 5.09 -11.02 22.63
N ALA A 38 6.21 -11.14 21.92
CA ALA A 38 7.00 -10.01 21.46
C ALA A 38 6.22 -9.06 20.53
N ILE A 39 5.24 -9.55 19.77
CA ILE A 39 4.39 -8.72 18.89
C ILE A 39 3.60 -7.71 19.73
N LEU A 40 2.95 -8.15 20.82
CA LEU A 40 2.18 -7.28 21.71
C LEU A 40 3.09 -6.22 22.36
N LEU A 41 4.29 -6.62 22.79
CA LEU A 41 5.25 -5.70 23.37
C LEU A 41 5.67 -4.64 22.34
N MET A 42 6.06 -5.05 21.13
CA MET A 42 6.49 -4.12 20.07
C MET A 42 5.35 -3.18 19.65
N LEU A 43 4.12 -3.68 19.56
CA LEU A 43 2.94 -2.85 19.26
C LEU A 43 2.72 -1.82 20.37
N SER A 44 2.77 -2.24 21.64
CA SER A 44 2.59 -1.34 22.79
C SER A 44 3.67 -0.27 22.85
N LEU A 45 4.94 -0.64 22.62
CA LEU A 45 6.05 0.31 22.56
C LEU A 45 5.90 1.30 21.38
N GLY A 46 5.44 0.81 20.23
CA GLY A 46 5.16 1.66 19.07
C GLY A 46 4.07 2.70 19.36
N ILE A 47 2.96 2.28 19.97
CA ILE A 47 1.88 3.18 20.38
C ILE A 47 2.37 4.18 21.43
N ALA A 48 3.09 3.72 22.46
CA ALA A 48 3.65 4.60 23.48
C ALA A 48 4.61 5.63 22.91
N SER A 49 5.51 5.23 21.99
CA SER A 49 6.43 6.14 21.29
C SER A 49 5.67 7.18 20.45
N MET A 50 4.60 6.78 19.77
CA MET A 50 3.74 7.69 19.01
C MET A 50 3.07 8.72 19.94
N LEU A 51 2.51 8.29 21.07
CA LEU A 51 1.89 9.18 22.06
C LEU A 51 2.90 10.16 22.64
N LEU A 52 4.11 9.69 23.00
CA LEU A 52 5.18 10.55 23.48
C LEU A 52 5.61 11.56 22.41
N GLY A 53 5.70 11.13 21.14
CA GLY A 53 6.00 12.03 20.02
C GLY A 53 4.95 13.14 19.83
N MET A 54 3.68 12.86 20.12
CA MET A 54 2.60 13.85 20.04
C MET A 54 2.68 14.92 21.13
N LEU A 55 3.41 14.68 22.22
CA LEU A 55 3.66 15.68 23.26
C LEU A 55 4.70 16.74 22.83
N LEU A 56 5.48 16.45 21.79
CA LEU A 56 6.44 17.41 21.23
C LEU A 56 5.67 18.49 20.46
N LYS A 57 5.80 19.74 20.94
CA LYS A 57 5.18 20.90 20.26
C LYS A 57 6.02 21.27 19.02
N PRO A 58 5.46 21.22 17.81
CA PRO A 58 6.17 21.68 16.62
C PRO A 58 6.33 23.21 16.68
N SER A 59 7.44 23.72 16.14
CA SER A 59 7.72 25.17 16.07
C SER A 59 6.68 25.93 15.22
N VAL A 60 6.09 25.27 14.26
CA VAL A 60 5.02 25.82 13.40
C VAL A 60 3.79 24.91 13.53
N MET A 61 2.72 25.44 14.12
CA MET A 61 1.43 24.73 14.20
C MET A 61 0.72 24.75 12.84
N PRO A 62 0.13 23.62 12.40
CA PRO A 62 -0.68 23.60 11.20
C PRO A 62 -1.89 24.51 11.40
N GLN A 63 -2.01 25.51 10.55
CA GLN A 63 -3.24 26.33 10.51
C GLN A 63 -4.23 25.66 9.55
N GLY A 64 -5.45 25.38 10.03
CA GLY A 64 -6.54 24.95 9.18
C GLY A 64 -6.84 26.02 8.12
N GLU A 65 -7.17 25.63 6.90
CA GLU A 65 -7.74 26.56 5.93
C GLU A 65 -9.01 27.14 6.54
N SER A 66 -9.16 28.49 6.48
CA SER A 66 -10.32 29.18 7.01
C SER A 66 -11.61 28.55 6.47
N ARG A 67 -12.67 28.52 7.29
CA ARG A 67 -13.99 27.94 7.08
C ARG A 67 -14.73 28.32 5.78
N GLN A 68 -14.13 29.08 4.87
CA GLN A 68 -14.73 29.54 3.62
C GLN A 68 -14.86 28.43 2.54
N GLN A 69 -14.25 27.27 2.68
CA GLN A 69 -14.67 26.12 1.90
C GLN A 69 -15.87 25.47 2.59
N GLN A 70 -17.05 26.03 2.36
CA GLN A 70 -18.33 25.38 2.67
C GLN A 70 -18.25 23.92 2.20
N GLY A 71 -18.46 22.98 3.11
CA GLY A 71 -18.33 21.56 2.84
C GLY A 71 -19.13 21.21 1.58
N ALA A 72 -18.48 20.62 0.60
CA ALA A 72 -19.16 20.18 -0.61
C ALA A 72 -20.33 19.27 -0.21
N GLY A 73 -21.54 19.60 -0.66
CA GLY A 73 -22.72 18.80 -0.36
C GLY A 73 -22.53 17.35 -0.82
N MET A 74 -23.28 16.43 -0.24
CA MET A 74 -23.24 14.99 -0.57
C MET A 74 -23.30 14.72 -2.07
N ALA A 75 -24.07 15.52 -2.82
CA ALA A 75 -24.19 15.41 -4.27
C ALA A 75 -22.83 15.59 -4.99
N ALA A 76 -21.97 16.50 -4.53
CA ALA A 76 -20.66 16.72 -5.13
C ALA A 76 -19.70 15.54 -4.87
N TRP A 77 -19.79 14.89 -3.71
CA TRP A 77 -19.06 13.66 -3.41
C TRP A 77 -19.51 12.50 -4.29
N LEU A 78 -20.82 12.29 -4.43
CA LEU A 78 -21.38 11.24 -5.26
C LEU A 78 -21.01 11.44 -6.74
N THR A 79 -21.07 12.68 -7.23
CA THR A 79 -20.68 13.02 -8.60
C THR A 79 -19.19 12.69 -8.83
N LEU A 80 -18.30 13.06 -7.91
CA LEU A 80 -16.87 12.78 -8.02
C LEU A 80 -16.58 11.27 -8.03
N VAL A 81 -17.21 10.51 -7.13
CA VAL A 81 -17.11 9.05 -7.08
C VAL A 81 -17.62 8.42 -8.39
N ARG A 82 -18.78 8.88 -8.89
CA ARG A 82 -19.35 8.38 -10.16
C ARG A 82 -18.45 8.68 -11.35
N GLN A 83 -17.86 9.86 -11.42
CA GLN A 83 -16.92 10.22 -12.49
C GLN A 83 -15.60 9.44 -12.41
N SER A 84 -15.18 9.07 -11.21
CA SER A 84 -13.91 8.38 -10.96
C SER A 84 -14.07 6.87 -10.70
N TRP A 85 -15.25 6.28 -10.93
CA TRP A 85 -15.57 4.91 -10.54
C TRP A 85 -14.59 3.87 -11.12
N ARG A 86 -14.20 4.02 -12.40
CA ARG A 86 -13.24 3.09 -13.04
C ARG A 86 -11.87 3.13 -12.36
N PHE A 87 -11.41 4.33 -12.03
CA PHE A 87 -10.17 4.51 -11.28
C PHE A 87 -10.28 3.88 -9.89
N LEU A 88 -11.33 4.22 -9.14
CA LEU A 88 -11.54 3.71 -7.78
C LEU A 88 -11.67 2.18 -7.78
N ALA A 89 -12.48 1.60 -8.66
CA ALA A 89 -12.64 0.16 -8.76
C ALA A 89 -11.30 -0.53 -9.12
N CYS A 90 -10.54 0.02 -10.07
CA CYS A 90 -9.24 -0.52 -10.45
C CYS A 90 -8.26 -0.51 -9.25
N VAL A 91 -8.10 0.62 -8.56
CA VAL A 91 -7.18 0.70 -7.41
C VAL A 91 -7.67 -0.13 -6.21
N CYS A 92 -8.99 -0.28 -6.01
CA CYS A 92 -9.55 -1.17 -4.98
C CYS A 92 -9.19 -2.64 -5.24
N LEU A 93 -9.29 -3.10 -6.48
CA LEU A 93 -8.89 -4.46 -6.83
C LEU A 93 -7.39 -4.68 -6.65
N LEU A 94 -6.56 -3.73 -7.10
CA LEU A 94 -5.11 -3.84 -6.99
C LEU A 94 -4.61 -3.76 -5.54
N GLN A 95 -5.16 -2.85 -4.73
CA GLN A 95 -4.81 -2.74 -3.31
C GLN A 95 -5.43 -3.86 -2.48
N GLY A 96 -6.69 -4.21 -2.74
CA GLY A 96 -7.36 -5.32 -2.08
C GLY A 96 -6.66 -6.67 -2.30
N ALA A 97 -6.02 -6.87 -3.46
CA ALA A 97 -5.21 -8.06 -3.73
C ALA A 97 -4.00 -8.23 -2.77
N HIS A 98 -3.59 -7.18 -2.05
CA HIS A 98 -2.56 -7.30 -1.01
C HIS A 98 -3.07 -7.96 0.28
N ALA A 99 -4.38 -8.12 0.45
CA ALA A 99 -4.97 -8.62 1.70
C ALA A 99 -4.47 -10.01 2.10
N ALA A 100 -4.38 -10.94 1.15
CA ALA A 100 -3.83 -12.27 1.41
C ALA A 100 -2.35 -12.21 1.84
N TYR A 101 -1.57 -11.32 1.24
CA TYR A 101 -0.17 -11.11 1.61
C TYR A 101 -0.05 -10.55 3.03
N TYR A 102 -0.76 -9.48 3.35
CA TYR A 102 -0.68 -8.87 4.68
C TYR A 102 -1.21 -9.77 5.79
N GLY A 103 -2.25 -10.53 5.53
CA GLY A 103 -2.87 -11.40 6.54
C GLY A 103 -2.19 -12.76 6.71
N PHE A 104 -1.68 -13.35 5.64
CA PHE A 104 -1.37 -14.77 5.64
C PHE A 104 0.05 -15.14 5.16
N SER A 105 0.82 -14.22 4.56
CA SER A 105 2.16 -14.55 4.05
C SER A 105 3.11 -15.05 5.15
N ALA A 106 3.05 -14.43 6.34
CA ALA A 106 3.91 -14.83 7.46
C ALA A 106 3.60 -16.27 7.92
N ILE A 107 2.31 -16.60 8.06
CA ILE A 107 1.84 -17.94 8.44
C ILE A 107 2.25 -18.94 7.36
N TYR A 108 2.01 -18.62 6.10
CA TYR A 108 2.30 -19.48 4.96
C TYR A 108 3.79 -19.81 4.86
N TRP A 109 4.67 -18.80 5.02
CA TRP A 109 6.12 -19.03 4.94
C TRP A 109 6.67 -19.76 6.17
N GLN A 110 6.11 -19.51 7.36
CA GLN A 110 6.49 -20.28 8.56
C GLN A 110 6.07 -21.76 8.43
N GLN A 111 4.91 -22.05 7.87
CA GLN A 111 4.49 -23.41 7.56
C GLN A 111 5.41 -24.09 6.53
N ALA A 112 6.03 -23.31 5.65
CA ALA A 112 7.04 -23.79 4.71
C ALA A 112 8.44 -23.92 5.33
N GLY A 113 8.59 -23.68 6.65
CA GLY A 113 9.84 -23.87 7.38
C GLY A 113 10.69 -22.61 7.57
N TYR A 114 10.23 -21.42 7.16
CA TYR A 114 10.97 -20.18 7.37
C TYR A 114 10.82 -19.69 8.82
N SER A 115 11.93 -19.25 9.41
CA SER A 115 11.91 -18.60 10.73
C SER A 115 11.20 -17.26 10.71
N ALA A 116 10.70 -16.78 11.86
CA ALA A 116 10.10 -15.45 11.97
C ALA A 116 11.09 -14.34 11.55
N SER A 117 12.38 -14.51 11.80
CA SER A 117 13.42 -13.58 11.32
C SER A 117 13.51 -13.54 9.80
N ALA A 118 13.48 -14.69 9.13
CA ALA A 118 13.49 -14.75 7.66
C ALA A 118 12.24 -14.06 7.06
N VAL A 119 11.07 -14.25 7.67
CA VAL A 119 9.83 -13.55 7.30
C VAL A 119 10.01 -12.05 7.44
N GLY A 120 10.55 -11.56 8.56
CA GLY A 120 10.82 -10.13 8.79
C GLY A 120 11.78 -9.53 7.73
N TYR A 121 12.83 -10.26 7.36
CA TYR A 121 13.76 -9.82 6.30
C TYR A 121 13.11 -9.80 4.92
N LEU A 122 12.27 -10.76 4.59
CA LEU A 122 11.51 -10.77 3.35
C LEU A 122 10.55 -9.55 3.27
N TRP A 123 9.85 -9.24 4.34
CA TRP A 123 9.01 -8.04 4.41
C TRP A 123 9.83 -6.76 4.25
N SER A 124 10.97 -6.67 4.94
CA SER A 124 11.90 -5.54 4.82
C SER A 124 12.39 -5.34 3.39
N LEU A 125 12.72 -6.43 2.68
CA LEU A 125 13.14 -6.39 1.28
C LEU A 125 12.08 -5.75 0.38
N GLY A 126 10.79 -6.07 0.60
CA GLY A 126 9.70 -5.46 -0.13
C GLY A 126 9.65 -3.94 0.03
N VAL A 127 9.85 -3.44 1.26
CA VAL A 127 9.86 -2.00 1.54
C VAL A 127 11.14 -1.32 1.01
N VAL A 128 12.28 -1.98 1.05
CA VAL A 128 13.52 -1.47 0.41
C VAL A 128 13.29 -1.28 -1.09
N ALA A 129 12.71 -2.27 -1.79
CA ALA A 129 12.37 -2.15 -3.20
C ALA A 129 11.38 -1.00 -3.47
N GLU A 130 10.40 -0.80 -2.60
CA GLU A 130 9.46 0.33 -2.63
C GLU A 130 10.19 1.67 -2.57
N VAL A 131 11.08 1.85 -1.59
CA VAL A 131 11.87 3.09 -1.40
C VAL A 131 12.72 3.39 -2.62
N VAL A 132 13.41 2.41 -3.16
CA VAL A 132 14.25 2.56 -4.37
C VAL A 132 13.41 3.06 -5.55
N ILE A 133 12.25 2.46 -5.79
CA ILE A 133 11.38 2.86 -6.89
C ILE A 133 10.75 4.23 -6.63
N PHE A 134 10.38 4.60 -5.41
CA PHE A 134 9.95 5.97 -5.12
C PHE A 134 11.04 6.99 -5.44
N ALA A 135 12.28 6.73 -5.03
CA ALA A 135 13.41 7.63 -5.29
C ALA A 135 13.69 7.80 -6.80
N LEU A 136 13.56 6.72 -7.56
CA LEU A 136 13.81 6.70 -9.00
C LEU A 136 12.58 7.09 -9.85
N SER A 137 11.41 7.24 -9.24
CA SER A 137 10.12 7.34 -9.94
C SER A 137 10.05 8.46 -10.97
N LYS A 138 10.60 9.64 -10.66
CA LYS A 138 10.65 10.79 -11.56
C LYS A 138 11.46 10.51 -12.83
N LYS A 139 12.53 9.70 -12.72
CA LYS A 139 13.40 9.34 -13.85
C LYS A 139 12.81 8.19 -14.66
N VAL A 140 12.40 7.11 -13.98
CA VAL A 140 11.94 5.87 -14.62
C VAL A 140 10.56 6.05 -15.27
N PHE A 141 9.63 6.68 -14.57
CA PHE A 141 8.23 6.76 -15.01
C PHE A 141 7.85 8.11 -15.63
N ARG A 142 8.81 8.94 -16.05
CA ARG A 142 8.51 10.28 -16.57
C ARG A 142 7.50 10.28 -17.72
N ARG A 143 7.56 9.29 -18.60
CA ARG A 143 6.73 9.18 -19.81
C ARG A 143 5.46 8.35 -19.64
N PHE A 144 5.26 7.72 -18.48
CA PHE A 144 4.12 6.84 -18.25
C PHE A 144 2.91 7.65 -17.79
N SER A 145 1.75 7.39 -18.38
CA SER A 145 0.49 7.94 -17.89
C SER A 145 0.03 7.18 -16.62
N ALA A 146 -0.94 7.74 -15.90
CA ALA A 146 -1.57 7.02 -14.77
C ALA A 146 -2.17 5.67 -15.20
N ARG A 147 -2.73 5.61 -16.42
CA ARG A 147 -3.27 4.39 -17.02
C ARG A 147 -2.20 3.33 -17.27
N ASP A 148 -1.04 3.72 -17.80
CA ASP A 148 0.07 2.80 -18.07
C ASP A 148 0.65 2.22 -16.79
N LEU A 149 0.77 3.07 -15.75
CA LEU A 149 1.23 2.64 -14.43
C LEU A 149 0.24 1.68 -13.76
N LEU A 150 -1.08 1.89 -13.90
CA LEU A 150 -2.08 0.94 -13.39
C LEU A 150 -1.98 -0.40 -14.13
N LEU A 151 -1.76 -0.39 -15.45
CA LEU A 151 -1.55 -1.61 -16.22
C LEU A 151 -0.28 -2.35 -15.79
N LEU A 152 0.81 -1.61 -15.62
CA LEU A 152 2.08 -2.17 -15.13
C LEU A 152 1.91 -2.77 -13.72
N SER A 153 1.22 -2.06 -12.83
CA SER A 153 0.94 -2.56 -11.48
C SER A 153 0.10 -3.85 -11.50
N ALA A 154 -0.91 -3.92 -12.36
CA ALA A 154 -1.74 -5.11 -12.51
C ALA A 154 -0.93 -6.30 -13.08
N ALA A 155 -0.05 -6.04 -14.06
CA ALA A 155 0.85 -7.07 -14.61
C ALA A 155 1.83 -7.59 -13.54
N CYS A 156 2.45 -6.68 -12.76
CA CYS A 156 3.28 -7.06 -11.61
C CYS A 156 2.48 -7.86 -10.58
N GLY A 157 1.21 -7.51 -10.34
CA GLY A 157 0.31 -8.23 -9.43
C GLY A 157 0.04 -9.64 -9.91
N LEU A 158 -0.29 -9.83 -11.19
CA LEU A 158 -0.51 -11.15 -11.77
C LEU A 158 0.72 -12.06 -11.57
N ILE A 159 1.91 -11.54 -11.87
CA ILE A 159 3.16 -12.29 -11.72
C ILE A 159 3.47 -12.55 -10.24
N ARG A 160 3.38 -11.53 -9.39
CA ARG A 160 3.74 -11.62 -7.97
C ARG A 160 2.86 -12.60 -7.21
N TRP A 161 1.55 -12.46 -7.35
CA TRP A 161 0.61 -13.33 -6.64
C TRP A 161 0.62 -14.74 -7.22
N GLY A 162 0.75 -14.89 -8.54
CA GLY A 162 0.96 -16.17 -9.17
C GLY A 162 2.21 -16.89 -8.65
N LEU A 163 3.32 -16.15 -8.54
CA LEU A 163 4.58 -16.69 -7.99
C LEU A 163 4.44 -17.12 -6.52
N MET A 164 3.74 -16.33 -5.70
CA MET A 164 3.47 -16.69 -4.29
C MET A 164 2.56 -17.92 -4.16
N GLY A 165 1.62 -18.13 -5.07
CA GLY A 165 0.81 -19.33 -5.13
C GLY A 165 1.55 -20.55 -5.70
N TRP A 166 2.62 -20.31 -6.44
CA TRP A 166 3.38 -21.37 -7.11
C TRP A 166 4.49 -21.97 -6.22
N THR A 167 5.25 -21.13 -5.49
CA THR A 167 6.47 -21.59 -4.83
C THR A 167 6.73 -20.89 -3.51
N THR A 168 7.32 -21.62 -2.57
CA THR A 168 7.93 -21.12 -1.34
C THR A 168 9.46 -21.13 -1.39
N ALA A 169 10.07 -21.48 -2.54
CA ALA A 169 11.52 -21.42 -2.67
C ALA A 169 12.03 -19.99 -2.49
N LEU A 170 13.14 -19.82 -1.76
CA LEU A 170 13.68 -18.50 -1.40
C LEU A 170 13.90 -17.57 -2.59
N PRO A 171 14.44 -18.00 -3.75
CA PRO A 171 14.57 -17.11 -4.91
C PRO A 171 13.23 -16.58 -5.42
N GLY A 172 12.19 -17.42 -5.41
CA GLY A 172 10.83 -17.04 -5.79
C GLY A 172 10.24 -16.01 -4.80
N LEU A 173 10.45 -16.21 -3.50
CA LEU A 173 9.99 -15.27 -2.47
C LEU A 173 10.74 -13.93 -2.58
N ILE A 174 12.05 -13.94 -2.81
CA ILE A 174 12.84 -12.71 -3.04
C ILE A 174 12.28 -11.94 -4.25
N LEU A 175 12.04 -12.61 -5.37
CA LEU A 175 11.45 -11.98 -6.56
C LEU A 175 10.05 -11.42 -6.27
N ALA A 176 9.20 -12.17 -5.55
CA ALA A 176 7.88 -11.70 -5.14
C ALA A 176 7.97 -10.45 -4.24
N GLN A 177 9.00 -10.35 -3.36
CA GLN A 177 9.21 -9.16 -2.54
C GLN A 177 9.74 -7.97 -3.36
N ILE A 178 10.63 -8.19 -4.30
CA ILE A 178 11.06 -7.12 -5.22
C ILE A 178 9.87 -6.60 -6.03
N LEU A 179 8.98 -7.48 -6.51
CA LEU A 179 7.76 -7.10 -7.23
C LEU A 179 6.75 -6.32 -6.37
N HIS A 180 6.96 -6.22 -5.04
CA HIS A 180 6.14 -5.36 -4.18
C HIS A 180 6.14 -3.90 -4.65
N CYS A 181 7.28 -3.39 -5.07
CA CYS A 181 7.37 -2.05 -5.63
C CYS A 181 6.47 -1.87 -6.86
N GLY A 182 6.34 -2.90 -7.71
CA GLY A 182 5.43 -2.88 -8.86
C GLY A 182 3.96 -2.87 -8.45
N THR A 183 3.59 -3.70 -7.48
CA THR A 183 2.19 -3.81 -7.05
C THR A 183 1.74 -2.66 -6.16
N PHE A 184 2.58 -2.17 -5.25
CA PHE A 184 2.23 -1.12 -4.29
C PHE A 184 2.66 0.27 -4.79
N THR A 185 3.98 0.48 -4.98
CA THR A 185 4.53 1.81 -5.29
C THR A 185 4.03 2.32 -6.63
N VAL A 186 4.07 1.49 -7.67
CA VAL A 186 3.62 1.88 -9.01
C VAL A 186 2.12 2.18 -9.02
N CYS A 187 1.30 1.39 -8.31
CA CYS A 187 -0.13 1.65 -8.14
C CYS A 187 -0.37 2.99 -7.42
N HIS A 188 0.37 3.25 -6.35
CA HIS A 188 0.27 4.51 -5.60
C HIS A 188 0.68 5.72 -6.44
N LEU A 189 1.78 5.63 -7.20
CA LEU A 189 2.21 6.68 -8.12
C LEU A 189 1.15 6.95 -9.20
N ALA A 190 0.54 5.89 -9.74
CA ALA A 190 -0.57 6.02 -10.69
C ALA A 190 -1.75 6.76 -10.07
N ALA A 191 -2.12 6.39 -8.83
CA ALA A 191 -3.20 7.02 -8.10
C ALA A 191 -2.93 8.51 -7.87
N MET A 192 -1.72 8.85 -7.41
CA MET A 192 -1.33 10.24 -7.18
C MET A 192 -1.34 11.06 -8.47
N ARG A 193 -0.90 10.50 -9.62
CA ARG A 193 -0.98 11.18 -10.93
C ARG A 193 -2.43 11.39 -11.38
N TYR A 194 -3.29 10.39 -11.22
CA TYR A 194 -4.70 10.51 -11.58
C TYR A 194 -5.40 11.58 -10.73
N ILE A 195 -5.13 11.61 -9.42
CA ILE A 195 -5.69 12.59 -8.48
C ILE A 195 -5.17 13.99 -8.78
N ALA A 196 -3.86 14.14 -9.01
CA ALA A 196 -3.22 15.43 -9.31
C ALA A 196 -3.69 16.07 -10.62
N ALA A 197 -4.24 15.29 -11.55
CA ALA A 197 -4.86 15.80 -12.77
C ALA A 197 -6.25 16.46 -12.53
N ARG A 198 -6.80 16.38 -11.30
CA ARG A 198 -8.03 17.07 -10.91
C ARG A 198 -7.74 18.51 -10.48
N GLN A 199 -8.80 19.34 -10.46
CA GLN A 199 -8.67 20.76 -10.14
C GLN A 199 -9.27 21.09 -8.77
N GLY A 200 -8.73 22.12 -8.13
CA GLY A 200 -9.29 22.72 -6.92
C GLY A 200 -9.50 21.72 -5.77
N SER A 201 -10.66 21.76 -5.16
CA SER A 201 -11.03 20.92 -4.01
C SER A 201 -11.27 19.45 -4.36
N GLU A 202 -11.42 19.10 -5.65
CA GLU A 202 -11.57 17.70 -6.09
C GLU A 202 -10.32 16.86 -5.78
N VAL A 203 -9.12 17.46 -5.85
CA VAL A 203 -7.86 16.77 -5.52
C VAL A 203 -7.92 16.23 -4.09
N ILE A 204 -8.26 17.08 -3.13
CA ILE A 204 -8.30 16.71 -1.71
C ILE A 204 -9.40 15.66 -1.46
N ARG A 205 -10.58 15.87 -2.05
CA ARG A 205 -11.72 14.96 -1.91
C ARG A 205 -11.42 13.58 -2.52
N LEU A 206 -10.88 13.53 -3.74
CA LEU A 206 -10.56 12.26 -4.38
C LEU A 206 -9.43 11.53 -3.66
N GLN A 207 -8.46 12.26 -3.11
CA GLN A 207 -7.42 11.67 -2.27
C GLN A 207 -7.99 11.07 -0.98
N ALA A 208 -8.94 11.75 -0.33
CA ALA A 208 -9.63 11.22 0.84
C ALA A 208 -10.43 9.94 0.51
N VAL A 209 -11.19 9.93 -0.60
CA VAL A 209 -11.90 8.74 -1.07
C VAL A 209 -10.93 7.60 -1.39
N TYR A 210 -9.84 7.87 -2.11
CA TYR A 210 -8.81 6.88 -2.42
C TYR A 210 -8.22 6.27 -1.14
N SER A 211 -7.87 7.10 -0.16
CA SER A 211 -7.31 6.62 1.10
C SER A 211 -8.31 5.78 1.90
N ALA A 212 -9.55 6.24 2.01
CA ALA A 212 -10.57 5.52 2.78
C ALA A 212 -11.02 4.23 2.08
N VAL A 213 -11.27 4.27 0.78
CA VAL A 213 -11.89 3.15 0.06
C VAL A 213 -10.84 2.16 -0.47
N ALA A 214 -9.78 2.64 -1.14
CA ALA A 214 -8.80 1.75 -1.75
C ALA A 214 -7.71 1.32 -0.75
N MET A 215 -7.17 2.23 0.07
CA MET A 215 -6.07 1.90 0.99
C MET A 215 -6.56 1.32 2.32
N GLY A 216 -7.79 1.60 2.73
CA GLY A 216 -8.39 1.09 3.96
C GLY A 216 -9.47 0.04 3.69
N GLY A 217 -10.60 0.48 3.17
CA GLY A 217 -11.81 -0.33 3.05
C GLY A 217 -11.65 -1.59 2.20
N SER A 218 -11.01 -1.47 1.01
CA SER A 218 -10.83 -2.63 0.13
C SER A 218 -9.90 -3.68 0.76
N ILE A 219 -8.82 -3.26 1.41
CA ILE A 219 -7.90 -4.19 2.10
C ILE A 219 -8.63 -4.85 3.26
N ALA A 220 -9.38 -4.10 4.08
CA ALA A 220 -10.12 -4.64 5.21
C ALA A 220 -11.15 -5.70 4.78
N ILE A 221 -12.00 -5.39 3.80
CA ILE A 221 -13.00 -6.32 3.27
C ILE A 221 -12.32 -7.56 2.68
N MET A 222 -11.29 -7.34 1.86
CA MET A 222 -10.56 -8.42 1.22
C MET A 222 -9.75 -9.27 2.21
N THR A 223 -9.36 -8.73 3.38
CA THR A 223 -8.70 -9.54 4.42
C THR A 223 -9.66 -10.56 5.02
N VAL A 224 -10.92 -10.19 5.27
CA VAL A 224 -11.94 -11.13 5.72
C VAL A 224 -12.18 -12.22 4.67
N PHE A 225 -12.33 -11.81 3.41
CA PHE A 225 -12.51 -12.74 2.30
C PHE A 225 -11.28 -13.65 2.08
N ALA A 226 -10.07 -13.09 2.15
CA ALA A 226 -8.83 -13.83 2.05
C ALA A 226 -8.69 -14.84 3.21
N GLY A 227 -9.17 -14.51 4.41
CA GLY A 227 -9.20 -15.43 5.56
C GLY A 227 -10.05 -16.66 5.29
N PHE A 228 -11.26 -16.44 4.78
CA PHE A 228 -12.14 -17.53 4.36
C PHE A 228 -11.50 -18.39 3.26
N LEU A 229 -10.92 -17.77 2.25
CA LEU A 229 -10.25 -18.48 1.16
C LEU A 229 -9.01 -19.24 1.64
N TYR A 230 -8.22 -18.67 2.55
CA TYR A 230 -7.01 -19.32 3.05
C TYR A 230 -7.34 -20.60 3.83
N GLN A 231 -8.43 -20.60 4.61
CA GLN A 231 -8.88 -21.80 5.32
C GLN A 231 -9.21 -22.97 4.37
N HIS A 232 -9.68 -22.69 3.16
CA HIS A 232 -10.13 -23.73 2.22
C HIS A 232 -9.12 -24.04 1.10
N LEU A 233 -8.36 -23.03 0.68
CA LEU A 233 -7.46 -23.11 -0.49
C LEU A 233 -5.99 -23.03 -0.10
N HIS A 234 -5.65 -22.72 1.18
CA HIS A 234 -4.27 -22.49 1.62
C HIS A 234 -3.56 -21.50 0.68
N GLN A 235 -2.43 -21.89 0.09
CA GLN A 235 -1.69 -21.07 -0.88
C GLN A 235 -2.51 -20.67 -2.12
N GLY A 236 -3.57 -21.38 -2.43
CA GLY A 236 -4.47 -21.07 -3.55
C GLY A 236 -5.12 -19.68 -3.45
N VAL A 237 -5.17 -19.08 -2.25
CA VAL A 237 -5.63 -17.70 -2.06
C VAL A 237 -4.83 -16.72 -2.91
N PHE A 238 -3.51 -16.92 -3.07
CA PHE A 238 -2.67 -16.04 -3.88
C PHE A 238 -3.02 -16.10 -5.37
N TRP A 239 -3.45 -17.27 -5.88
CA TRP A 239 -3.99 -17.36 -7.25
C TRP A 239 -5.28 -16.57 -7.41
N VAL A 240 -6.16 -16.56 -6.39
CA VAL A 240 -7.36 -15.71 -6.42
C VAL A 240 -6.97 -14.23 -6.45
N MET A 241 -5.97 -13.82 -5.67
CA MET A 241 -5.44 -12.44 -5.70
C MET A 241 -4.84 -12.09 -7.08
N ALA A 242 -4.16 -13.04 -7.72
CA ALA A 242 -3.67 -12.86 -9.09
C ALA A 242 -4.83 -12.64 -10.09
N LEU A 243 -5.89 -13.43 -9.99
CA LEU A 243 -7.06 -13.29 -10.84
C LEU A 243 -7.78 -11.95 -10.68
N LEU A 244 -7.75 -11.32 -9.49
CA LEU A 244 -8.33 -9.98 -9.27
C LEU A 244 -7.63 -8.88 -10.09
N THR A 245 -6.39 -9.10 -10.52
CA THR A 245 -5.67 -8.13 -11.34
C THR A 245 -6.18 -8.07 -12.79
N LEU A 246 -6.80 -9.14 -13.28
CA LEU A 246 -7.33 -9.21 -14.65
C LEU A 246 -8.49 -8.22 -14.88
N PRO A 247 -9.56 -8.20 -14.07
CA PRO A 247 -10.59 -7.18 -14.19
C PRO A 247 -10.04 -5.77 -13.95
N ALA A 248 -9.02 -5.58 -13.08
CA ALA A 248 -8.38 -4.28 -12.91
C ALA A 248 -7.73 -3.79 -14.21
N MET A 249 -7.11 -4.67 -15.00
CA MET A 249 -6.57 -4.31 -16.33
C MET A 249 -7.67 -3.84 -17.28
N ALA A 250 -8.84 -4.48 -17.26
CA ALA A 250 -9.94 -4.18 -18.16
C ALA A 250 -10.65 -2.87 -17.81
N ILE A 251 -10.91 -2.62 -16.51
CA ILE A 251 -11.69 -1.46 -16.04
C ILE A 251 -10.86 -0.22 -15.79
N ARG A 252 -9.52 -0.28 -15.93
CA ARG A 252 -8.66 0.89 -15.71
C ARG A 252 -9.20 2.16 -16.40
N PRO A 253 -8.97 3.37 -15.86
CA PRO A 253 -9.51 4.59 -16.43
C PRO A 253 -9.00 4.79 -17.86
N LYS A 254 -9.82 5.43 -18.71
CA LYS A 254 -9.35 5.93 -20.00
C LYS A 254 -8.24 6.97 -19.75
N ALA A 255 -7.34 7.15 -20.71
CA ALA A 255 -6.34 8.20 -20.61
C ALA A 255 -7.07 9.54 -20.37
N VAL A 256 -6.71 10.23 -19.29
CA VAL A 256 -7.11 11.63 -19.11
C VAL A 256 -6.26 12.37 -20.15
N ALA A 257 -6.90 13.05 -21.09
CA ALA A 257 -6.19 13.94 -21.99
C ALA A 257 -5.40 14.93 -21.13
N ALA A 258 -4.10 15.03 -21.40
CA ALA A 258 -3.21 15.95 -20.72
C ALA A 258 -3.55 17.40 -21.11
#